data_a2b657913dd8475fefabe2557165d7b5
#
_entry.id   a2b657913dd8475fefabe2557165d7b5
#
_cell.length_a   1.000
_cell.length_b   1.000
_cell.length_c   1.000
_cell.angle_alpha   90.00
_cell.angle_beta   90.00
_cell.angle_gamma   90.00
#
_symmetry.space_group_name_H-M   'P 1'
#
loop_
_entity.id
_entity.type
_entity.pdbx_description
1 polymer ?
#
loop_
_entity_poly.entity_id
_entity_poly.type
_entity_poly.pdbx_seq_one_letter_code
_entity_poly.pdbx_strand_id
1 'polypeptide(L)'
;NDIGLDPDFRTADEGEMRLLKQEVLSELLEEQFALGRQEFTDCVEYFAYDGREKRLEELIERLYTFSGSYPFPEKWLRQHRMDYHVETFEELAKTEWFAGMLKEISALLQECKEQGKAALKVCEEPDGPYFYAAALEQDQELIAGLEQELARVVQAASESEQSVSPAERDTSVAEDAFEALAVRVQGISYARMAPKKDDSVAAEMRELVKAMRERVKSLLGTLSEKYFVSGPKQWLAECRQADAALCELVDLAL
;
A
#
# COMPACT_ATOMS: atom_id res chain seq x y z
N ASN A 1 -31.05 -46.42 1.93
CA ASN A 1 -30.58 -45.03 1.93
C ASN A 1 -29.16 -44.98 2.51
N ASP A 2 -28.19 -45.15 1.64
CA ASP A 2 -26.78 -45.29 2.07
C ASP A 2 -26.06 -43.92 2.33
N ILE A 3 -26.77 -42.80 2.25
CA ILE A 3 -26.17 -41.45 2.41
C ILE A 3 -26.67 -40.70 3.64
N GLY A 4 -27.58 -41.30 4.44
CA GLY A 4 -28.05 -40.72 5.73
C GLY A 4 -28.77 -39.37 5.61
N LEU A 5 -29.25 -39.00 4.40
CA LEU A 5 -29.99 -37.76 4.18
C LEU A 5 -31.47 -37.95 4.55
N ASP A 6 -32.06 -36.92 5.17
CA ASP A 6 -33.49 -36.85 5.46
C ASP A 6 -34.29 -36.97 4.15
N PRO A 7 -35.37 -37.76 4.11
CA PRO A 7 -36.25 -37.87 2.95
C PRO A 7 -36.81 -36.53 2.47
N ASP A 8 -36.94 -35.54 3.35
CA ASP A 8 -37.42 -34.19 3.08
C ASP A 8 -36.31 -33.19 2.74
N PHE A 9 -35.08 -33.69 2.47
CA PHE A 9 -33.95 -32.87 2.09
C PHE A 9 -34.28 -32.02 0.86
N ARG A 10 -34.11 -30.72 0.99
CA ARG A 10 -34.15 -29.75 -0.11
C ARG A 10 -32.88 -28.89 -0.10
N THR A 11 -32.49 -28.49 -1.26
CA THR A 11 -31.43 -27.47 -1.38
C THR A 11 -31.97 -26.11 -0.97
N ALA A 12 -31.26 -25.40 -0.10
CA ALA A 12 -31.58 -24.02 0.23
C ALA A 12 -31.40 -23.12 -1.01
N ASP A 13 -32.25 -22.12 -1.16
CA ASP A 13 -32.07 -21.11 -2.18
C ASP A 13 -30.98 -20.07 -1.75
N GLU A 14 -30.57 -19.19 -2.65
CA GLU A 14 -29.55 -18.19 -2.39
C GLU A 14 -29.96 -17.24 -1.25
N GLY A 15 -31.24 -16.92 -1.11
CA GLY A 15 -31.77 -16.08 -0.05
C GLY A 15 -31.67 -16.74 1.32
N GLU A 16 -32.07 -18.02 1.39
CA GLU A 16 -31.99 -18.84 2.59
C GLU A 16 -30.50 -19.01 3.02
N MET A 17 -29.62 -19.30 2.08
CA MET A 17 -28.19 -19.42 2.35
C MET A 17 -27.58 -18.12 2.89
N ARG A 18 -28.00 -16.97 2.37
CA ARG A 18 -27.54 -15.68 2.85
C ARG A 18 -28.01 -15.40 4.27
N LEU A 19 -29.29 -15.67 4.56
CA LEU A 19 -29.84 -15.51 5.90
C LEU A 19 -29.12 -16.41 6.92
N LEU A 20 -28.90 -17.68 6.58
CA LEU A 20 -28.16 -18.61 7.42
C LEU A 20 -26.74 -18.15 7.72
N LYS A 21 -26.02 -17.65 6.70
CA LYS A 21 -24.68 -17.11 6.89
C LYS A 21 -24.68 -15.89 7.82
N GLN A 22 -25.65 -14.98 7.68
CA GLN A 22 -25.79 -13.83 8.55
C GLN A 22 -26.09 -14.22 9.99
N GLU A 23 -26.97 -15.22 10.20
CA GLU A 23 -27.29 -15.75 11.53
C GLU A 23 -26.05 -16.36 12.19
N VAL A 24 -25.35 -17.27 11.50
CA VAL A 24 -24.11 -17.88 12.01
C VAL A 24 -23.04 -16.85 12.33
N LEU A 25 -22.87 -15.85 11.47
CA LEU A 25 -21.89 -14.80 11.68
C LEU A 25 -22.25 -13.91 12.88
N SER A 26 -23.54 -13.58 13.06
CA SER A 26 -24.01 -12.81 14.22
C SER A 26 -23.78 -13.58 15.51
N GLU A 27 -24.14 -14.88 15.55
CA GLU A 27 -23.88 -15.74 16.71
C GLU A 27 -22.39 -15.85 17.04
N LEU A 28 -21.54 -16.02 16.02
CA LEU A 28 -20.08 -16.06 16.18
C LEU A 28 -19.58 -14.78 16.84
N LEU A 29 -19.97 -13.62 16.34
CA LEU A 29 -19.49 -12.34 16.88
C LEU A 29 -20.03 -12.09 18.30
N GLU A 30 -21.28 -12.42 18.58
CA GLU A 30 -21.84 -12.34 19.94
C GLU A 30 -21.06 -13.22 20.92
N GLU A 31 -20.70 -14.44 20.54
CA GLU A 31 -19.86 -15.33 21.35
C GLU A 31 -18.46 -14.72 21.58
N GLN A 32 -17.82 -14.18 20.56
CA GLN A 32 -16.49 -13.57 20.68
C GLN A 32 -16.53 -12.32 21.58
N PHE A 33 -17.56 -11.48 21.46
CA PHE A 33 -17.74 -10.36 22.39
C PHE A 33 -17.97 -10.81 23.83
N ALA A 34 -18.73 -11.90 24.03
CA ALA A 34 -18.98 -12.45 25.37
C ALA A 34 -17.70 -13.05 26.00
N LEU A 35 -16.81 -13.63 25.19
CA LEU A 35 -15.52 -14.15 25.64
C LEU A 35 -14.54 -13.03 26.04
N GLY A 36 -14.65 -11.84 25.45
CA GLY A 36 -13.85 -10.68 25.80
C GLY A 36 -12.34 -10.85 25.58
N ARG A 37 -11.94 -11.62 24.56
CA ARG A 37 -10.52 -11.83 24.24
C ARG A 37 -9.90 -10.54 23.71
N GLN A 38 -8.66 -10.26 24.14
CA GLN A 38 -7.96 -9.04 23.74
C GLN A 38 -7.67 -9.05 22.24
N GLU A 39 -7.27 -10.18 21.67
CA GLU A 39 -6.98 -10.34 20.25
C GLU A 39 -8.19 -9.99 19.38
N PHE A 40 -9.38 -10.41 19.80
CA PHE A 40 -10.63 -10.07 19.11
C PHE A 40 -10.95 -8.56 19.24
N THR A 41 -10.76 -7.98 20.44
CA THR A 41 -10.95 -6.55 20.66
C THR A 41 -10.03 -5.72 19.76
N ASP A 42 -8.74 -6.08 19.69
CA ASP A 42 -7.76 -5.41 18.83
C ASP A 42 -8.13 -5.55 17.34
N CYS A 43 -8.65 -6.71 16.92
CA CYS A 43 -9.15 -6.95 15.57
C CYS A 43 -10.35 -6.03 15.25
N VAL A 44 -11.31 -5.93 16.18
CA VAL A 44 -12.46 -5.01 16.04
C VAL A 44 -11.99 -3.55 15.95
N GLU A 45 -11.10 -3.11 16.83
CA GLU A 45 -10.54 -1.76 16.81
C GLU A 45 -9.80 -1.46 15.51
N TYR A 46 -9.08 -2.42 14.98
CA TYR A 46 -8.34 -2.27 13.72
C TYR A 46 -9.24 -2.15 12.50
N PHE A 47 -10.25 -3.02 12.36
CA PHE A 47 -11.10 -3.09 11.17
C PHE A 47 -12.40 -2.29 11.26
N ALA A 48 -12.89 -2.06 12.47
CA ALA A 48 -14.16 -1.36 12.75
C ALA A 48 -13.97 -0.13 13.64
N TYR A 49 -12.84 0.57 13.49
CA TYR A 49 -12.38 1.71 14.31
C TYR A 49 -13.39 2.85 14.48
N ASP A 50 -14.41 2.93 13.62
CA ASP A 50 -15.46 3.94 13.64
C ASP A 50 -16.77 3.43 14.29
N GLY A 51 -16.72 2.29 15.00
CA GLY A 51 -17.87 1.65 15.65
C GLY A 51 -18.82 0.95 14.67
N ARG A 52 -18.38 0.69 13.44
CA ARG A 52 -19.16 -0.04 12.44
C ARG A 52 -18.82 -1.52 12.46
N GLU A 53 -19.30 -2.25 13.45
CA GLU A 53 -19.14 -3.72 13.55
C GLU A 53 -19.51 -4.46 12.27
N LYS A 54 -20.52 -3.96 11.55
CA LYS A 54 -20.93 -4.48 10.25
C LYS A 54 -19.78 -4.55 9.23
N ARG A 55 -18.76 -3.71 9.36
CA ARG A 55 -17.58 -3.76 8.49
C ARG A 55 -16.75 -5.02 8.75
N LEU A 56 -16.66 -5.46 9.99
CA LEU A 56 -15.99 -6.72 10.34
C LEU A 56 -16.76 -7.91 9.77
N GLU A 57 -18.09 -7.93 9.90
CA GLU A 57 -18.95 -8.96 9.29
C GLU A 57 -18.72 -9.06 7.77
N GLU A 58 -18.73 -7.92 7.07
CA GLU A 58 -18.50 -7.85 5.63
C GLU A 58 -17.10 -8.37 5.24
N LEU A 59 -16.08 -8.11 6.05
CA LEU A 59 -14.72 -8.61 5.82
C LEU A 59 -14.62 -10.12 6.01
N ILE A 60 -15.22 -10.67 7.06
CA ILE A 60 -15.25 -12.12 7.34
C ILE A 60 -16.00 -12.83 6.21
N GLU A 61 -17.19 -12.36 5.84
CA GLU A 61 -17.98 -12.94 4.76
C GLU A 61 -17.24 -12.91 3.42
N ARG A 62 -16.56 -11.79 3.13
CA ARG A 62 -15.76 -11.63 1.92
C ARG A 62 -14.57 -12.59 1.90
N LEU A 63 -13.86 -12.73 3.01
CA LEU A 63 -12.73 -13.64 3.14
C LEU A 63 -13.17 -15.10 3.01
N TYR A 64 -14.24 -15.49 3.68
CA TYR A 64 -14.85 -16.80 3.56
C TYR A 64 -15.27 -17.11 2.12
N THR A 65 -15.96 -16.19 1.46
CA THR A 65 -16.43 -16.37 0.08
C THR A 65 -15.24 -16.45 -0.90
N PHE A 66 -14.21 -15.64 -0.70
CA PHE A 66 -13.01 -15.67 -1.54
C PHE A 66 -12.24 -17.00 -1.37
N SER A 67 -12.06 -17.45 -0.14
CA SER A 67 -11.39 -18.73 0.14
C SER A 67 -12.10 -19.91 -0.51
N GLY A 68 -13.43 -19.85 -0.60
CA GLY A 68 -14.27 -20.87 -1.26
C GLY A 68 -13.99 -21.05 -2.76
N SER A 69 -13.28 -20.12 -3.41
CA SER A 69 -12.82 -20.29 -4.80
C SER A 69 -11.60 -21.22 -4.94
N TYR A 70 -10.96 -21.60 -3.85
CA TYR A 70 -9.84 -22.54 -3.81
C TYR A 70 -10.28 -23.97 -3.50
N PRO A 71 -9.56 -24.98 -3.98
CA PRO A 71 -9.93 -26.38 -3.77
C PRO A 71 -9.97 -26.82 -2.30
N PHE A 72 -9.19 -26.15 -1.45
CA PHE A 72 -9.08 -26.43 -0.02
C PHE A 72 -9.12 -25.11 0.77
N PRO A 73 -10.31 -24.51 0.99
CA PRO A 73 -10.47 -23.19 1.60
C PRO A 73 -9.77 -23.02 2.93
N GLU A 74 -10.00 -23.92 3.88
CA GLU A 74 -9.36 -23.87 5.20
C GLU A 74 -7.83 -23.95 5.12
N LYS A 75 -7.29 -24.83 4.27
CA LYS A 75 -5.86 -24.93 4.08
C LYS A 75 -5.29 -23.64 3.51
N TRP A 76 -5.99 -23.05 2.55
CA TRP A 76 -5.61 -21.77 1.95
C TRP A 76 -5.58 -20.66 3.02
N LEU A 77 -6.65 -20.51 3.81
CA LEU A 77 -6.72 -19.54 4.89
C LEU A 77 -5.57 -19.71 5.90
N ARG A 78 -5.33 -20.95 6.38
CA ARG A 78 -4.24 -21.24 7.32
C ARG A 78 -2.85 -20.95 6.76
N GLN A 79 -2.63 -21.15 5.46
CA GLN A 79 -1.36 -20.83 4.80
C GLN A 79 -1.13 -19.33 4.71
N HIS A 80 -2.18 -18.54 4.43
CA HIS A 80 -2.08 -17.08 4.26
C HIS A 80 -2.23 -16.30 5.57
N ARG A 81 -2.51 -16.99 6.67
CA ARG A 81 -2.61 -16.37 8.00
C ARG A 81 -1.33 -15.64 8.43
N MET A 82 -0.18 -16.08 7.96
CA MET A 82 1.14 -15.56 8.33
C MET A 82 1.79 -14.67 7.26
N ASP A 83 1.06 -14.29 6.22
CA ASP A 83 1.62 -13.51 5.10
C ASP A 83 2.13 -12.11 5.51
N TYR A 84 1.62 -11.57 6.61
CA TYR A 84 2.02 -10.27 7.17
C TYR A 84 2.92 -10.40 8.40
N HIS A 85 3.23 -11.65 8.82
CA HIS A 85 4.08 -11.88 9.97
C HIS A 85 5.52 -11.49 9.68
N VAL A 86 5.96 -10.38 10.29
CA VAL A 86 7.33 -9.87 10.15
C VAL A 86 7.82 -9.34 11.49
N GLU A 87 9.00 -9.77 11.90
CA GLU A 87 9.64 -9.32 13.13
C GLU A 87 10.72 -8.26 12.86
N THR A 88 11.31 -8.28 11.67
CA THR A 88 12.39 -7.39 11.27
C THR A 88 12.09 -6.71 9.95
N PHE A 89 12.75 -5.57 9.69
CA PHE A 89 12.62 -4.89 8.40
C PHE A 89 13.21 -5.73 7.25
N GLU A 90 14.18 -6.59 7.53
CA GLU A 90 14.73 -7.52 6.55
C GLU A 90 13.71 -8.59 6.10
N GLU A 91 12.89 -9.08 7.03
CA GLU A 91 11.77 -9.98 6.69
C GLU A 91 10.70 -9.25 5.90
N LEU A 92 10.35 -8.03 6.32
CA LEU A 92 9.45 -7.15 5.60
C LEU A 92 9.90 -6.92 4.16
N ALA A 93 11.18 -6.61 3.97
CA ALA A 93 11.76 -6.34 2.65
C ALA A 93 11.72 -7.54 1.69
N LYS A 94 11.58 -8.77 2.21
CA LYS A 94 11.46 -10.01 1.43
C LYS A 94 10.02 -10.35 1.02
N THR A 95 9.04 -9.65 1.56
CA THR A 95 7.63 -9.93 1.25
C THR A 95 7.26 -9.52 -0.17
N GLU A 96 6.40 -10.31 -0.83
CA GLU A 96 5.93 -9.99 -2.18
C GLU A 96 5.15 -8.68 -2.24
N TRP A 97 4.40 -8.36 -1.18
CA TRP A 97 3.63 -7.13 -1.11
C TRP A 97 4.52 -5.89 -0.93
N PHE A 98 5.64 -5.98 -0.20
CA PHE A 98 6.63 -4.90 -0.14
C PHE A 98 7.29 -4.68 -1.51
N ALA A 99 7.68 -5.75 -2.18
CA ALA A 99 8.20 -5.68 -3.55
C ALA A 99 7.16 -5.07 -4.52
N GLY A 100 5.88 -5.42 -4.35
CA GLY A 100 4.76 -4.82 -5.10
C GLY A 100 4.66 -3.31 -4.86
N MET A 101 4.75 -2.87 -3.62
CA MET A 101 4.78 -1.45 -3.24
C MET A 101 5.95 -0.70 -3.89
N LEU A 102 7.16 -1.24 -3.86
CA LEU A 102 8.31 -0.61 -4.51
C LEU A 102 8.13 -0.46 -6.03
N LYS A 103 7.45 -1.41 -6.68
CA LYS A 103 7.08 -1.31 -8.10
C LYS A 103 6.08 -0.18 -8.36
N GLU A 104 5.07 -0.02 -7.49
CA GLU A 104 4.12 1.09 -7.60
C GLU A 104 4.82 2.45 -7.42
N ILE A 105 5.72 2.58 -6.45
CA ILE A 105 6.53 3.79 -6.25
C ILE A 105 7.38 4.06 -7.50
N SER A 106 8.03 3.05 -8.07
CA SER A 106 8.81 3.17 -9.29
C SER A 106 7.98 3.67 -10.47
N ALA A 107 6.76 3.14 -10.64
CA ALA A 107 5.84 3.56 -11.71
C ALA A 107 5.41 5.03 -11.54
N LEU A 108 5.11 5.47 -10.31
CA LEU A 108 4.78 6.87 -10.01
C LEU A 108 5.95 7.82 -10.32
N LEU A 109 7.18 7.45 -9.94
CA LEU A 109 8.37 8.27 -10.25
C LEU A 109 8.63 8.33 -11.75
N GLN A 110 8.43 7.23 -12.48
CA GLN A 110 8.53 7.20 -13.93
C GLN A 110 7.49 8.13 -14.59
N GLU A 111 6.23 8.11 -14.13
CA GLU A 111 5.19 9.04 -14.61
C GLU A 111 5.60 10.50 -14.34
N CYS A 112 6.11 10.81 -13.15
CA CYS A 112 6.62 12.14 -12.81
C CYS A 112 7.73 12.59 -13.78
N LYS A 113 8.67 11.71 -14.07
CA LYS A 113 9.78 11.96 -14.98
C LYS A 113 9.32 12.22 -16.41
N GLU A 114 8.37 11.45 -16.91
CA GLU A 114 7.82 11.62 -18.24
C GLU A 114 7.04 12.95 -18.38
N GLN A 115 6.19 13.25 -17.40
CA GLN A 115 5.45 14.52 -17.35
C GLN A 115 6.39 15.73 -17.28
N GLY A 116 7.44 15.67 -16.47
CA GLY A 116 8.41 16.75 -16.37
C GLY A 116 9.24 16.93 -17.65
N LYS A 117 9.64 15.84 -18.32
CA LYS A 117 10.29 15.91 -19.63
C LYS A 117 9.37 16.50 -20.71
N ALA A 118 8.10 16.13 -20.69
CA ALA A 118 7.12 16.71 -21.61
C ALA A 118 6.95 18.22 -21.37
N ALA A 119 6.91 18.65 -20.10
CA ALA A 119 6.86 20.08 -19.75
C ALA A 119 8.10 20.85 -20.23
N LEU A 120 9.30 20.26 -20.10
CA LEU A 120 10.54 20.84 -20.63
C LEU A 120 10.50 21.01 -22.15
N LYS A 121 10.00 20.05 -22.91
CA LYS A 121 9.83 20.16 -24.36
C LYS A 121 8.92 21.32 -24.75
N VAL A 122 7.83 21.56 -24.02
CA VAL A 122 6.96 22.71 -24.24
C VAL A 122 7.70 24.02 -23.99
N CYS A 123 8.64 24.07 -23.04
CA CYS A 123 9.47 25.26 -22.81
C CYS A 123 10.45 25.55 -23.95
N GLU A 124 10.83 24.54 -24.74
CA GLU A 124 11.73 24.65 -25.89
C GLU A 124 11.05 25.11 -27.20
N GLU A 125 9.71 25.10 -27.25
CA GLU A 125 8.94 25.56 -28.40
C GLU A 125 9.15 27.07 -28.64
N PRO A 126 9.02 27.57 -29.87
CA PRO A 126 9.32 28.97 -30.21
C PRO A 126 8.54 30.02 -29.40
N ASP A 127 7.30 29.69 -29.00
CA ASP A 127 6.41 30.49 -28.17
C ASP A 127 6.25 29.92 -26.75
N GLY A 128 7.10 28.95 -26.39
CA GLY A 128 7.13 28.29 -25.10
C GLY A 128 7.70 29.14 -23.96
N PRO A 129 7.33 28.82 -22.71
CA PRO A 129 7.76 29.59 -21.55
C PRO A 129 9.19 29.16 -21.09
N TYR A 130 10.21 29.45 -21.91
CA TYR A 130 11.62 29.09 -21.70
C TYR A 130 12.15 29.44 -20.29
N PHE A 131 11.62 30.48 -19.67
CA PHE A 131 12.02 30.93 -18.35
C PHE A 131 11.54 30.01 -17.21
N TYR A 132 10.73 29.00 -17.49
CA TYR A 132 10.36 27.95 -16.53
C TYR A 132 11.31 26.74 -16.57
N ALA A 133 12.13 26.62 -17.61
CA ALA A 133 13.00 25.46 -17.82
C ALA A 133 13.88 25.15 -16.62
N ALA A 134 14.57 26.15 -16.07
CA ALA A 134 15.46 25.94 -14.94
C ALA A 134 14.76 25.36 -13.67
N ALA A 135 13.51 25.73 -13.42
CA ALA A 135 12.75 25.18 -12.32
C ALA A 135 12.30 23.73 -12.59
N LEU A 136 11.97 23.42 -13.84
CA LEU A 136 11.61 22.06 -14.25
C LEU A 136 12.82 21.11 -14.28
N GLU A 137 13.99 21.62 -14.67
CA GLU A 137 15.26 20.86 -14.59
C GLU A 137 15.60 20.47 -13.15
N GLN A 138 15.42 21.38 -12.19
CA GLN A 138 15.57 21.08 -10.77
C GLN A 138 14.56 20.04 -10.29
N ASP A 139 13.31 20.10 -10.76
CA ASP A 139 12.31 19.07 -10.45
C ASP A 139 12.73 17.69 -11.03
N GLN A 140 13.36 17.66 -12.23
CA GLN A 140 13.89 16.42 -12.82
C GLN A 140 15.09 15.87 -12.04
N GLU A 141 15.97 16.71 -11.54
CA GLU A 141 17.09 16.32 -10.65
C GLU A 141 16.57 15.72 -9.34
N LEU A 142 15.53 16.34 -8.77
CA LEU A 142 14.84 15.82 -7.59
C LEU A 142 14.26 14.42 -7.84
N ILE A 143 13.53 14.23 -8.94
CA ILE A 143 12.95 12.93 -9.31
C ILE A 143 14.07 11.90 -9.53
N ALA A 144 15.12 12.24 -10.26
CA ALA A 144 16.25 11.34 -10.49
C ALA A 144 16.92 10.91 -9.17
N GLY A 145 17.01 11.83 -8.21
CA GLY A 145 17.51 11.51 -6.89
C GLY A 145 16.60 10.55 -6.10
N LEU A 146 15.27 10.68 -6.23
CA LEU A 146 14.32 9.73 -5.62
C LEU A 146 14.41 8.35 -6.28
N GLU A 147 14.54 8.29 -7.62
CA GLU A 147 14.78 7.04 -8.35
C GLU A 147 16.05 6.32 -7.88
N GLN A 148 17.11 7.09 -7.60
CA GLN A 148 18.37 6.54 -7.12
C GLN A 148 18.25 5.96 -5.71
N GLU A 149 17.57 6.65 -4.79
CA GLU A 149 17.32 6.10 -3.44
C GLU A 149 16.40 4.86 -3.50
N LEU A 150 15.36 4.90 -4.33
CA LEU A 150 14.50 3.74 -4.53
C LEU A 150 15.29 2.53 -5.04
N ALA A 151 16.21 2.75 -6.00
CA ALA A 151 17.07 1.68 -6.51
C ALA A 151 17.95 1.06 -5.42
N ARG A 152 18.44 1.86 -4.46
CA ARG A 152 19.18 1.37 -3.28
C ARG A 152 18.31 0.48 -2.39
N VAL A 153 17.05 0.88 -2.15
CA VAL A 153 16.12 0.05 -1.37
C VAL A 153 15.89 -1.30 -2.06
N VAL A 154 15.62 -1.29 -3.37
CA VAL A 154 15.40 -2.52 -4.15
C VAL A 154 16.63 -3.42 -4.12
N GLN A 155 17.82 -2.85 -4.29
CA GLN A 155 19.07 -3.60 -4.24
C GLN A 155 19.30 -4.22 -2.85
N ALA A 156 19.14 -3.43 -1.77
CA ALA A 156 19.33 -3.90 -0.40
C ALA A 156 18.32 -5.01 -0.03
N ALA A 157 17.06 -4.90 -0.47
CA ALA A 157 16.06 -5.93 -0.31
C ALA A 157 16.46 -7.24 -1.00
N SER A 158 16.99 -7.17 -2.22
CA SER A 158 17.45 -8.34 -2.98
C SER A 158 18.71 -9.00 -2.40
N GLU A 159 19.64 -8.22 -1.85
CA GLU A 159 20.87 -8.72 -1.23
C GLU A 159 20.62 -9.39 0.11
N SER A 160 19.55 -8.99 0.83
CA SER A 160 19.15 -9.63 2.08
C SER A 160 18.67 -11.07 1.91
N GLU A 161 18.25 -11.47 0.69
CA GLU A 161 17.93 -12.87 0.37
C GLU A 161 19.15 -13.81 0.37
N GLN A 162 20.37 -13.28 0.17
CA GLN A 162 21.58 -14.05 -0.03
C GLN A 162 22.48 -14.16 1.22
N SER A 163 22.23 -13.39 2.28
CA SER A 163 23.09 -13.34 3.45
C SER A 163 22.61 -14.24 4.58
N VAL A 164 23.43 -15.26 4.88
CA VAL A 164 23.26 -16.20 6.00
C VAL A 164 24.08 -15.69 7.19
N SER A 165 23.61 -14.73 7.95
CA SER A 165 23.89 -14.53 9.37
C SER A 165 23.26 -13.25 9.95
N PRO A 166 22.29 -13.34 10.88
CA PRO A 166 21.62 -12.17 11.46
C PRO A 166 22.33 -11.52 12.64
N ALA A 167 23.48 -12.00 13.08
CA ALA A 167 23.96 -11.79 14.45
C ALA A 167 24.85 -10.55 14.71
N GLU A 168 25.22 -9.72 13.71
CA GLU A 168 26.24 -8.68 13.91
C GLU A 168 25.95 -7.29 13.33
N ARG A 169 24.70 -6.97 12.94
CA ARG A 169 24.39 -5.61 12.45
C ARG A 169 23.28 -4.98 13.27
N ASP A 170 23.59 -3.81 13.84
CA ASP A 170 22.66 -3.01 14.67
C ASP A 170 21.51 -2.37 13.85
N THR A 171 21.63 -2.31 12.52
CA THR A 171 20.58 -1.87 11.57
C THR A 171 20.68 -2.63 10.25
N SER A 172 19.54 -2.90 9.65
CA SER A 172 19.41 -3.52 8.33
C SER A 172 19.80 -2.51 7.24
N VAL A 173 20.61 -2.94 6.26
CA VAL A 173 20.95 -2.10 5.10
C VAL A 173 19.69 -1.68 4.33
N ALA A 174 18.66 -2.52 4.31
CA ALA A 174 17.37 -2.22 3.68
C ALA A 174 16.58 -1.18 4.49
N GLU A 175 16.63 -1.24 5.84
CA GLU A 175 16.00 -0.24 6.71
C GLU A 175 16.62 1.13 6.52
N ASP A 176 17.95 1.22 6.55
CA ASP A 176 18.67 2.49 6.33
C ASP A 176 18.39 3.09 4.95
N ALA A 177 18.37 2.26 3.90
CA ALA A 177 18.06 2.70 2.56
C ALA A 177 16.61 3.21 2.44
N PHE A 178 15.64 2.53 3.08
CA PHE A 178 14.25 2.97 3.10
C PHE A 178 14.06 4.25 3.91
N GLU A 179 14.75 4.41 5.04
CA GLU A 179 14.74 5.64 5.82
C GLU A 179 15.32 6.82 5.02
N ALA A 180 16.41 6.62 4.30
CA ALA A 180 17.00 7.65 3.43
C ALA A 180 16.00 8.09 2.34
N LEU A 181 15.29 7.15 1.71
CA LEU A 181 14.23 7.44 0.76
C LEU A 181 13.09 8.21 1.42
N ALA A 182 12.63 7.78 2.60
CA ALA A 182 11.54 8.43 3.33
C ALA A 182 11.87 9.88 3.69
N VAL A 183 13.08 10.13 4.23
CA VAL A 183 13.58 11.48 4.56
C VAL A 183 13.61 12.35 3.30
N ARG A 184 14.06 11.80 2.17
CA ARG A 184 14.15 12.55 0.92
C ARG A 184 12.75 12.88 0.36
N VAL A 185 11.79 11.96 0.45
CA VAL A 185 10.39 12.22 0.05
C VAL A 185 9.74 13.28 0.94
N GLN A 186 9.93 13.21 2.25
CA GLN A 186 9.39 14.20 3.19
C GLN A 186 10.05 15.57 3.04
N GLY A 187 11.30 15.61 2.60
CA GLY A 187 12.07 16.83 2.35
C GLY A 187 11.87 17.46 0.98
N ILE A 188 10.90 17.01 0.17
CA ILE A 188 10.65 17.54 -1.17
C ILE A 188 10.33 19.03 -1.11
N SER A 189 11.12 19.81 -1.84
CA SER A 189 10.90 21.23 -2.04
C SER A 189 11.00 21.58 -3.52
N TYR A 190 10.17 22.50 -3.97
CA TYR A 190 10.08 22.85 -5.36
C TYR A 190 10.66 24.24 -5.62
N ALA A 191 11.48 24.37 -6.67
CA ALA A 191 11.94 25.65 -7.13
C ALA A 191 10.78 26.59 -7.53
N ARG A 192 10.93 27.89 -7.31
CA ARG A 192 9.92 28.86 -7.67
C ARG A 192 9.94 29.10 -9.19
N MET A 193 8.81 28.93 -9.83
CA MET A 193 8.56 29.39 -11.20
C MET A 193 8.21 30.88 -11.14
N ALA A 194 9.18 31.74 -11.42
CA ALA A 194 8.96 33.19 -11.40
C ALA A 194 8.17 33.61 -12.65
N PRO A 195 7.07 34.38 -12.51
CA PRO A 195 6.37 34.90 -13.65
C PRO A 195 7.25 35.95 -14.37
N LYS A 196 7.37 35.82 -15.69
CA LYS A 196 8.02 36.81 -16.55
C LYS A 196 7.00 37.31 -17.56
N LYS A 197 6.87 38.61 -17.71
CA LYS A 197 6.12 39.21 -18.81
C LYS A 197 6.97 39.14 -20.07
N ASP A 198 6.52 38.34 -21.01
CA ASP A 198 7.14 38.19 -22.31
C ASP A 198 6.03 37.95 -23.33
N ASP A 199 5.80 38.89 -24.22
CA ASP A 199 4.70 38.85 -25.16
C ASP A 199 4.96 37.84 -26.30
N SER A 200 6.20 37.32 -26.42
CA SER A 200 6.54 36.24 -27.36
C SER A 200 6.08 34.89 -26.89
N VAL A 201 5.74 34.75 -25.59
CA VAL A 201 5.33 33.49 -24.98
C VAL A 201 3.82 33.37 -24.92
N ALA A 202 3.27 32.34 -25.54
CA ALA A 202 1.83 32.08 -25.56
C ALA A 202 1.28 31.84 -24.14
N ALA A 203 0.17 32.48 -23.80
CA ALA A 203 -0.46 32.29 -22.49
C ALA A 203 -0.89 30.84 -22.27
N GLU A 204 -1.38 30.19 -23.32
CA GLU A 204 -1.80 28.79 -23.29
C GLU A 204 -0.63 27.83 -22.94
N MET A 205 0.56 28.07 -23.51
CA MET A 205 1.75 27.27 -23.21
C MET A 205 2.21 27.44 -21.76
N ARG A 206 2.08 28.67 -21.22
CA ARG A 206 2.36 28.89 -19.78
C ARG A 206 1.45 28.09 -18.87
N GLU A 207 0.14 28.10 -19.16
CA GLU A 207 -0.84 27.35 -18.36
C GLU A 207 -0.66 25.84 -18.54
N LEU A 208 -0.34 25.35 -19.73
CA LEU A 208 -0.02 23.96 -19.99
C LEU A 208 1.15 23.48 -19.14
N VAL A 209 2.29 24.20 -19.16
CA VAL A 209 3.47 23.84 -18.35
C VAL A 209 3.17 23.86 -16.87
N LYS A 210 2.40 24.84 -16.39
CA LYS A 210 1.97 24.87 -14.99
C LYS A 210 1.11 23.65 -14.63
N ALA A 211 0.14 23.30 -15.45
CA ALA A 211 -0.73 22.15 -15.23
C ALA A 211 0.07 20.85 -15.20
N MET A 212 1.03 20.66 -16.12
CA MET A 212 1.93 19.49 -16.11
C MET A 212 2.76 19.42 -14.84
N ARG A 213 3.32 20.54 -14.39
CA ARG A 213 4.08 20.60 -13.14
C ARG A 213 3.22 20.32 -11.91
N GLU A 214 2.01 20.86 -11.86
CA GLU A 214 1.07 20.55 -10.75
C GLU A 214 0.68 19.06 -10.73
N ARG A 215 0.59 18.41 -11.89
CA ARG A 215 0.42 16.95 -11.95
C ARG A 215 1.59 16.22 -11.32
N VAL A 216 2.84 16.61 -11.63
CA VAL A 216 4.06 16.05 -11.01
C VAL A 216 4.02 16.23 -9.49
N LYS A 217 3.69 17.42 -9.01
CA LYS A 217 3.59 17.69 -7.56
C LYS A 217 2.52 16.84 -6.88
N SER A 218 1.36 16.68 -7.54
CA SER A 218 0.28 15.83 -7.03
C SER A 218 0.70 14.37 -6.92
N LEU A 219 1.42 13.84 -7.91
CA LEU A 219 1.96 12.47 -7.87
C LEU A 219 2.99 12.29 -6.76
N LEU A 220 3.93 13.24 -6.60
CA LEU A 220 4.92 13.21 -5.51
C LEU A 220 4.26 13.42 -4.14
N GLY A 221 3.18 14.20 -4.05
CA GLY A 221 2.35 14.31 -2.85
C GLY A 221 1.71 12.97 -2.48
N THR A 222 1.19 12.24 -3.46
CA THR A 222 0.66 10.89 -3.26
C THR A 222 1.72 9.92 -2.71
N LEU A 223 2.97 10.04 -3.15
CA LEU A 223 4.06 9.23 -2.58
C LEU A 223 4.23 9.50 -1.08
N SER A 224 4.30 10.78 -0.70
CA SER A 224 4.45 11.18 0.71
C SER A 224 3.27 10.72 1.57
N GLU A 225 2.05 10.95 1.10
CA GLU A 225 0.82 10.67 1.85
C GLU A 225 0.48 9.18 1.93
N LYS A 226 0.83 8.38 0.94
CA LYS A 226 0.47 6.96 0.87
C LYS A 226 1.55 6.04 1.44
N TYR A 227 2.82 6.32 1.18
CA TYR A 227 3.91 5.38 1.46
C TYR A 227 4.92 5.85 2.50
N PHE A 228 5.05 7.16 2.72
CA PHE A 228 6.09 7.73 3.56
C PHE A 228 5.52 8.64 4.67
N VAL A 229 4.33 8.30 5.17
CA VAL A 229 3.73 8.99 6.33
C VAL A 229 4.56 8.78 7.58
N SER A 230 5.17 7.60 7.70
CA SER A 230 5.96 7.18 8.85
C SER A 230 7.32 6.59 8.42
N GLY A 231 8.27 6.54 9.36
CA GLY A 231 9.58 5.91 9.15
C GLY A 231 9.51 4.38 9.25
N PRO A 232 10.63 3.67 8.92
CA PRO A 232 10.66 2.21 8.85
C PRO A 232 10.29 1.52 10.16
N LYS A 233 10.67 2.06 11.31
CA LYS A 233 10.34 1.50 12.63
C LYS A 233 8.84 1.53 12.92
N GLN A 234 8.19 2.62 12.54
CA GLN A 234 6.74 2.75 12.71
C GLN A 234 6.01 1.85 11.70
N TRP A 235 6.51 1.75 10.49
CA TRP A 235 6.01 0.81 9.48
C TRP A 235 6.01 -0.64 10.01
N LEU A 236 7.13 -1.07 10.61
CA LEU A 236 7.23 -2.39 11.20
C LEU A 236 6.25 -2.60 12.36
N ALA A 237 6.05 -1.57 13.20
CA ALA A 237 5.06 -1.62 14.27
C ALA A 237 3.62 -1.74 13.73
N GLU A 238 3.30 -0.98 12.68
CA GLU A 238 2.00 -1.04 11.99
C GLU A 238 1.78 -2.41 11.31
N CYS A 239 2.83 -3.00 10.71
CA CYS A 239 2.76 -4.36 10.15
C CYS A 239 2.45 -5.41 11.22
N ARG A 240 3.08 -5.31 12.40
CA ARG A 240 2.80 -6.24 13.52
C ARG A 240 1.38 -6.10 14.05
N GLN A 241 0.87 -4.88 14.13
CA GLN A 241 -0.51 -4.64 14.51
C GLN A 241 -1.49 -5.19 13.47
N ALA A 242 -1.20 -4.98 12.17
CA ALA A 242 -1.98 -5.53 11.07
C ALA A 242 -1.95 -7.06 11.06
N ASP A 243 -0.78 -7.68 11.30
CA ASP A 243 -0.61 -9.13 11.39
C ASP A 243 -1.50 -9.74 12.48
N ALA A 244 -1.47 -9.19 13.69
CA ALA A 244 -2.31 -9.66 14.79
C ALA A 244 -3.82 -9.58 14.44
N ALA A 245 -4.27 -8.45 13.88
CA ALA A 245 -5.65 -8.28 13.47
C ALA A 245 -6.07 -9.20 12.31
N LEU A 246 -5.17 -9.41 11.33
CA LEU A 246 -5.41 -10.32 10.20
C LEU A 246 -5.43 -11.78 10.64
N CYS A 247 -4.57 -12.18 11.57
CA CYS A 247 -4.60 -13.52 12.15
C CYS A 247 -5.95 -13.81 12.79
N GLU A 248 -6.47 -12.89 13.59
CA GLU A 248 -7.78 -13.05 14.23
C GLU A 248 -8.92 -13.06 13.19
N LEU A 249 -8.85 -12.17 12.16
CA LEU A 249 -9.83 -12.17 11.08
C LEU A 249 -9.88 -13.49 10.31
N VAL A 250 -8.73 -14.11 10.07
CA VAL A 250 -8.64 -15.44 9.43
C VAL A 250 -9.23 -16.52 10.34
N ASP A 251 -8.94 -16.46 11.63
CA ASP A 251 -9.46 -17.42 12.62
C ASP A 251 -11.00 -17.31 12.74
N LEU A 252 -11.56 -16.11 12.58
CA LEU A 252 -13.02 -15.89 12.52
C LEU A 252 -13.67 -16.40 11.22
N ALA A 253 -12.91 -16.53 10.14
CA ALA A 253 -13.40 -17.01 8.85
C ALA A 253 -13.23 -18.54 8.67
N LEU A 254 -12.55 -19.22 9.60
CA LEU A 254 -12.34 -20.69 9.64
C LEU A 254 -13.47 -21.39 10.36
#